data_01460d56421e8c2067c56d39e27e5514
#
_entry.id   01460d56421e8c2067c56d39e27e5514
#
_cell.length_a   1.000
_cell.length_b   1.000
_cell.length_c   1.000
_cell.angle_alpha   90.00
_cell.angle_beta   90.00
_cell.angle_gamma   90.00
#
_symmetry.space_group_name_H-M   'P 1'
#
loop_
_entity.id
_entity.type
_entity.pdbx_description
1 polymer ?
#
loop_
_entity_poly.entity_id
_entity_poly.type
_entity_poly.pdbx_seq_one_letter_code
_entity_poly.pdbx_strand_id
1 'polypeptide(L)'
;SPAAVALIDRELEVSDDDARQNELAKSVLARSFNVLPGGPGTGKTYTLTRCLLAFLVAAEEQGQEVSVAVAAPTGKAATRAKELLNEFADTLEKSENRPSDAVLAQLRAIKPTTIHGLLGNKRGLNTRFAHDRERPLNHDLVIIDETSMVPLQLMARLFEALGSRSRLLLVGDDAQLESVESGSVLRDLVSSAALLDGSVFELQKVRRITGDNPIATVAPMIRKGEAETALAAIRNSGPQLMFVETTAGAKPSSSVIDALVTTYREVRNLARSSKTEDHAKALEKIAGSRLLCGMRRGPLGIDQWNDIIGR
;
A
#
# COMPACT_ATOMS: atom_id res chain seq x y z
N SER A 1 20.01 18.56 -2.13
CA SER A 1 20.25 19.40 -0.95
C SER A 1 21.09 18.62 0.06
N PRO A 2 22.11 19.22 0.71
CA PRO A 2 22.98 18.52 1.66
C PRO A 2 22.26 17.99 2.89
N ALA A 3 21.31 18.73 3.48
CA ALA A 3 20.59 18.26 4.68
C ALA A 3 19.57 17.18 4.37
N ALA A 4 18.89 17.23 3.22
CA ALA A 4 18.02 16.14 2.80
C ALA A 4 18.82 14.85 2.57
N VAL A 5 20.02 14.93 2.00
CA VAL A 5 20.93 13.77 1.83
C VAL A 5 21.44 13.30 3.20
N ALA A 6 21.84 14.20 4.08
CA ALA A 6 22.29 13.87 5.43
C ALA A 6 21.17 13.25 6.27
N LEU A 7 19.92 13.71 6.12
CA LEU A 7 18.74 13.11 6.75
C LEU A 7 18.51 11.68 6.25
N ILE A 8 18.58 11.47 4.93
CA ILE A 8 18.46 10.16 4.32
C ILE A 8 19.55 9.21 4.86
N ASP A 9 20.79 9.66 4.89
CA ASP A 9 21.93 8.83 5.30
C ASP A 9 21.92 8.54 6.81
N ARG A 10 21.42 9.45 7.67
CA ARG A 10 21.33 9.25 9.13
C ARG A 10 20.21 8.31 9.56
N GLU A 11 19.07 8.38 8.89
CA GLU A 11 17.87 7.64 9.31
C GLU A 11 17.82 6.21 8.76
N LEU A 12 18.72 5.85 7.84
CA LEU A 12 18.69 4.60 7.10
C LEU A 12 19.98 3.78 7.24
N GLU A 13 20.79 4.05 8.26
CA GLU A 13 21.94 3.18 8.57
C GLU A 13 21.43 1.86 9.12
N VAL A 14 21.62 0.71 8.45
CA VAL A 14 21.92 -0.60 9.04
C VAL A 14 21.93 -1.81 8.08
N SER A 15 21.42 -1.75 6.82
CA SER A 15 21.45 -2.95 5.95
C SER A 15 21.53 -2.62 4.45
N ASP A 16 21.93 -3.60 3.60
CA ASP A 16 21.95 -3.44 2.14
C ASP A 16 20.59 -3.05 1.52
N ASP A 17 19.48 -3.45 2.17
CA ASP A 17 18.14 -3.01 1.76
C ASP A 17 17.86 -1.54 2.09
N ASP A 18 18.50 -1.01 3.15
CA ASP A 18 18.41 0.41 3.49
C ASP A 18 19.16 1.25 2.46
N ALA A 19 20.21 0.72 1.86
CA ALA A 19 20.92 1.37 0.75
C ALA A 19 19.98 1.61 -0.45
N ARG A 20 19.13 0.65 -0.84
CA ARG A 20 18.16 0.84 -1.92
C ARG A 20 17.08 1.86 -1.60
N GLN A 21 16.63 1.92 -0.36
CA GLN A 21 15.68 2.94 0.10
C GLN A 21 16.32 4.34 0.03
N ASN A 22 17.60 4.45 0.41
CA ASN A 22 18.38 5.68 0.31
C ASN A 22 18.59 6.12 -1.15
N GLU A 23 18.92 5.18 -2.03
CA GLU A 23 19.05 5.43 -3.46
C GLU A 23 17.75 5.97 -4.06
N LEU A 24 16.60 5.38 -3.71
CA LEU A 24 15.31 5.87 -4.15
C LEU A 24 15.02 7.28 -3.64
N ALA A 25 15.26 7.56 -2.35
CA ALA A 25 15.02 8.88 -1.79
C ALA A 25 15.90 9.95 -2.49
N LYS A 26 17.16 9.64 -2.77
CA LYS A 26 18.05 10.49 -3.58
C LYS A 26 17.54 10.63 -5.02
N SER A 27 17.03 9.54 -5.61
CA SER A 27 16.49 9.54 -6.98
C SER A 27 15.22 10.38 -7.11
N VAL A 28 14.32 10.36 -6.14
CA VAL A 28 13.11 11.21 -6.11
C VAL A 28 13.50 12.71 -6.12
N LEU A 29 14.62 13.07 -5.51
CA LEU A 29 15.15 14.45 -5.56
C LEU A 29 15.77 14.82 -6.91
N ALA A 30 16.28 13.85 -7.66
CA ALA A 30 17.05 14.08 -8.88
C ALA A 30 16.24 13.83 -10.17
N ARG A 31 15.33 12.84 -10.16
CA ARG A 31 14.63 12.34 -11.35
C ARG A 31 13.14 12.69 -11.31
N SER A 32 12.55 12.84 -12.49
CA SER A 32 11.11 13.10 -12.63
C SER A 32 10.24 11.85 -12.52
N PHE A 33 10.81 10.64 -12.67
CA PHE A 33 10.08 9.39 -12.65
C PHE A 33 10.81 8.33 -11.82
N ASN A 34 10.09 7.67 -10.91
CA ASN A 34 10.61 6.61 -10.07
C ASN A 34 9.54 5.54 -9.83
N VAL A 35 9.97 4.29 -9.72
CA VAL A 35 9.10 3.13 -9.44
C VAL A 35 9.68 2.37 -8.25
N LEU A 36 8.84 2.09 -7.25
CA LEU A 36 9.15 1.32 -6.05
C LEU A 36 8.30 0.03 -6.02
N PRO A 37 8.73 -1.04 -6.70
CA PRO A 37 8.09 -2.32 -6.56
C PRO A 37 8.58 -3.05 -5.31
N GLY A 38 7.73 -3.94 -4.78
CA GLY A 38 8.10 -4.80 -3.67
C GLY A 38 6.93 -5.57 -3.12
N GLY A 39 7.19 -6.75 -2.56
CA GLY A 39 6.17 -7.61 -1.97
C GLY A 39 5.56 -7.06 -0.67
N PRO A 40 4.59 -7.77 -0.10
CA PRO A 40 4.01 -7.40 1.19
C PRO A 40 5.08 -7.43 2.29
N GLY A 41 5.10 -6.39 3.14
CA GLY A 41 6.02 -6.33 4.27
C GLY A 41 7.48 -5.99 3.95
N THR A 42 7.81 -5.58 2.72
CA THR A 42 9.17 -5.15 2.32
C THR A 42 9.52 -3.73 2.77
N GLY A 43 8.56 -2.98 3.32
CA GLY A 43 8.81 -1.61 3.80
C GLY A 43 8.49 -0.51 2.78
N LYS A 44 7.70 -0.79 1.73
CA LYS A 44 7.28 0.21 0.73
C LYS A 44 6.75 1.49 1.35
N THR A 45 5.79 1.38 2.28
CA THR A 45 5.19 2.54 2.95
C THR A 45 6.20 3.34 3.75
N TYR A 46 7.09 2.65 4.47
CA TYR A 46 8.19 3.27 5.20
C TYR A 46 9.12 4.04 4.25
N THR A 47 9.47 3.45 3.12
CA THR A 47 10.31 4.08 2.09
C THR A 47 9.62 5.30 1.48
N LEU A 48 8.31 5.18 1.17
CA LEU A 48 7.49 6.26 0.64
C LEU A 48 7.51 7.48 1.57
N THR A 49 7.26 7.28 2.87
CA THR A 49 7.24 8.39 3.83
C THR A 49 8.58 9.08 3.96
N ARG A 50 9.68 8.35 3.81
CA ARG A 50 11.05 8.91 3.81
C ARG A 50 11.37 9.68 2.54
N CYS A 51 10.97 9.16 1.37
CA CYS A 51 11.09 9.91 0.12
C CYS A 51 10.34 11.25 0.20
N LEU A 52 9.15 11.22 0.79
CA LEU A 52 8.34 12.41 1.00
C LEU A 52 9.01 13.41 1.95
N LEU A 53 9.50 12.92 3.10
CA LEU A 53 10.22 13.77 4.06
C LEU A 53 11.47 14.40 3.44
N ALA A 54 12.27 13.61 2.73
CA ALA A 54 13.46 14.10 2.04
C ALA A 54 13.11 15.18 1.00
N PHE A 55 12.00 15.01 0.29
CA PHE A 55 11.52 15.98 -0.69
C PHE A 55 11.11 17.31 -0.03
N LEU A 56 10.34 17.24 1.07
CA LEU A 56 9.89 18.43 1.81
C LEU A 56 11.08 19.19 2.45
N VAL A 57 12.01 18.46 3.08
CA VAL A 57 13.22 19.08 3.66
C VAL A 57 14.11 19.72 2.58
N ALA A 58 14.27 19.07 1.42
CA ALA A 58 15.02 19.63 0.31
C ALA A 58 14.39 20.91 -0.24
N ALA A 59 13.07 20.97 -0.28
CA ALA A 59 12.34 22.17 -0.72
C ALA A 59 12.50 23.31 0.29
N GLU A 60 12.36 23.03 1.59
CA GLU A 60 12.54 24.02 2.66
C GLU A 60 13.96 24.64 2.62
N GLU A 61 15.01 23.83 2.48
CA GLU A 61 16.39 24.35 2.38
C GLU A 61 16.60 25.26 1.18
N GLN A 62 15.85 25.05 0.09
CA GLN A 62 15.89 25.89 -1.10
C GLN A 62 14.94 27.10 -1.02
N GLY A 63 14.21 27.25 0.10
CA GLY A 63 13.19 28.29 0.25
C GLY A 63 12.05 28.16 -0.75
N GLN A 64 11.75 26.92 -1.21
CA GLN A 64 10.71 26.66 -2.20
C GLN A 64 9.42 26.15 -1.52
N GLU A 65 8.29 26.75 -1.87
CA GLU A 65 6.99 26.16 -1.58
C GLU A 65 6.70 25.07 -2.60
N VAL A 66 6.42 23.85 -2.12
CA VAL A 66 6.13 22.69 -2.96
C VAL A 66 4.77 22.12 -2.64
N SER A 67 4.13 21.59 -3.66
CA SER A 67 2.83 20.90 -3.56
C SER A 67 3.01 19.40 -3.79
N VAL A 68 2.51 18.60 -2.86
CA VAL A 68 2.58 17.13 -2.93
C VAL A 68 1.18 16.54 -2.98
N ALA A 69 0.97 15.61 -3.91
CA ALA A 69 -0.22 14.78 -3.96
C ALA A 69 0.12 13.31 -3.67
N VAL A 70 -0.69 12.67 -2.84
CA VAL A 70 -0.66 11.23 -2.62
C VAL A 70 -2.01 10.65 -3.05
N ALA A 71 -1.99 9.65 -3.92
CA ALA A 71 -3.22 9.03 -4.38
C ALA A 71 -3.11 7.51 -4.46
N ALA A 72 -4.26 6.84 -4.47
CA ALA A 72 -4.36 5.40 -4.58
C ALA A 72 -5.57 5.00 -5.48
N PRO A 73 -5.63 3.78 -6.01
CA PRO A 73 -6.74 3.36 -6.86
C PRO A 73 -8.09 3.29 -6.12
N THR A 74 -8.08 3.04 -4.81
CA THR A 74 -9.30 2.87 -4.02
C THR A 74 -9.37 3.83 -2.84
N GLY A 75 -10.61 4.16 -2.40
CA GLY A 75 -10.83 5.00 -1.22
C GLY A 75 -10.25 4.40 0.06
N LYS A 76 -10.30 3.06 0.21
CA LYS A 76 -9.71 2.35 1.35
C LYS A 76 -8.19 2.52 1.40
N ALA A 77 -7.52 2.40 0.27
CA ALA A 77 -6.07 2.59 0.19
C ALA A 77 -5.70 4.07 0.47
N ALA A 78 -6.45 5.02 -0.05
CA ALA A 78 -6.26 6.44 0.25
C ALA A 78 -6.45 6.76 1.75
N THR A 79 -7.46 6.18 2.40
CA THR A 79 -7.67 6.32 3.86
C THR A 79 -6.49 5.73 4.62
N ARG A 80 -6.01 4.54 4.23
CA ARG A 80 -4.84 3.92 4.86
C ARG A 80 -3.57 4.75 4.69
N ALA A 81 -3.34 5.31 3.50
CA ALA A 81 -2.22 6.23 3.27
C ALA A 81 -2.29 7.46 4.19
N LYS A 82 -3.50 8.01 4.44
CA LYS A 82 -3.71 9.13 5.37
C LYS A 82 -3.34 8.76 6.82
N GLU A 83 -3.80 7.59 7.29
CA GLU A 83 -3.47 7.09 8.62
C GLU A 83 -1.97 6.98 8.81
N LEU A 84 -1.29 6.35 7.84
CA LEU A 84 0.15 6.15 7.87
C LEU A 84 0.96 7.46 7.83
N LEU A 85 0.52 8.46 7.05
CA LEU A 85 1.16 9.78 7.04
C LEU A 85 1.01 10.49 8.40
N ASN A 86 -0.15 10.37 9.05
CA ASN A 86 -0.36 10.93 10.39
C ASN A 86 0.51 10.22 11.44
N GLU A 87 0.51 8.87 11.46
CA GLU A 87 1.37 8.06 12.34
C GLU A 87 2.85 8.42 12.16
N PHE A 88 3.27 8.63 10.93
CA PHE A 88 4.64 9.03 10.60
C PHE A 88 4.96 10.44 11.13
N ALA A 89 4.07 11.42 10.91
CA ALA A 89 4.23 12.77 11.43
C ALA A 89 4.32 12.79 12.97
N ASP A 90 3.48 12.00 13.66
CA ASP A 90 3.50 11.88 15.13
C ASP A 90 4.79 11.22 15.64
N THR A 91 5.35 10.27 14.86
CA THR A 91 6.64 9.65 15.17
C THR A 91 7.79 10.66 15.02
N LEU A 92 7.80 11.42 13.93
CA LEU A 92 8.81 12.45 13.66
C LEU A 92 8.79 13.56 14.70
N GLU A 93 7.60 13.96 15.17
CA GLU A 93 7.46 15.01 16.18
C GLU A 93 8.12 14.64 17.52
N LYS A 94 8.17 13.33 17.84
CA LYS A 94 8.77 12.77 19.06
C LYS A 94 10.24 12.35 18.87
N SER A 95 10.74 12.42 17.66
CA SER A 95 12.09 11.94 17.30
C SER A 95 13.14 12.96 17.69
N GLU A 96 14.35 12.48 18.01
CA GLU A 96 15.53 13.35 18.23
C GLU A 96 15.91 14.13 16.96
N ASN A 97 15.61 13.57 15.79
CA ASN A 97 15.85 14.18 14.48
C ASN A 97 14.57 14.87 13.93
N ARG A 98 13.81 15.49 14.81
CA ARG A 98 12.57 16.17 14.44
C ARG A 98 12.80 17.22 13.34
N PRO A 99 12.08 17.17 12.21
CA PRO A 99 12.16 18.22 11.20
C PRO A 99 11.53 19.53 11.71
N SER A 100 11.64 20.59 10.92
CA SER A 100 11.04 21.89 11.25
C SER A 100 9.51 21.81 11.40
N ASP A 101 8.93 22.76 12.10
CA ASP A 101 7.47 22.89 12.21
C ASP A 101 6.80 23.09 10.86
N ALA A 102 7.46 23.77 9.93
CA ALA A 102 6.96 23.99 8.58
C ALA A 102 6.86 22.67 7.79
N VAL A 103 7.88 21.82 7.84
CA VAL A 103 7.88 20.49 7.20
C VAL A 103 6.80 19.59 7.83
N LEU A 104 6.66 19.57 9.15
CA LEU A 104 5.61 18.81 9.84
C LEU A 104 4.21 19.30 9.46
N ALA A 105 4.01 20.61 9.37
CA ALA A 105 2.74 21.19 8.94
C ALA A 105 2.41 20.82 7.48
N GLN A 106 3.38 20.87 6.58
CA GLN A 106 3.21 20.44 5.19
C GLN A 106 2.87 18.95 5.10
N LEU A 107 3.56 18.08 5.86
CA LEU A 107 3.30 16.64 5.89
C LEU A 107 1.87 16.34 6.36
N ARG A 108 1.40 17.02 7.41
CA ARG A 108 0.03 16.86 7.93
C ARG A 108 -1.04 17.47 7.02
N ALA A 109 -0.68 18.44 6.20
CA ALA A 109 -1.59 19.06 5.23
C ALA A 109 -1.89 18.16 4.02
N ILE A 110 -1.07 17.15 3.76
CA ILE A 110 -1.28 16.20 2.65
C ILE A 110 -2.57 15.41 2.91
N LYS A 111 -3.46 15.44 1.92
CA LYS A 111 -4.75 14.73 1.96
C LYS A 111 -4.78 13.65 0.89
N PRO A 112 -4.37 12.41 1.21
CA PRO A 112 -4.46 11.31 0.27
C PRO A 112 -5.87 11.15 -0.28
N THR A 113 -5.97 10.90 -1.58
CA THR A 113 -7.25 10.77 -2.29
C THR A 113 -7.22 9.59 -3.27
N THR A 114 -8.31 9.33 -3.97
CA THR A 114 -8.27 8.37 -5.07
C THR A 114 -7.67 9.03 -6.32
N ILE A 115 -7.09 8.20 -7.24
CA ILE A 115 -6.59 8.73 -8.52
C ILE A 115 -7.72 9.47 -9.27
N HIS A 116 -8.95 8.93 -9.23
CA HIS A 116 -10.12 9.60 -9.79
C HIS A 116 -10.39 10.96 -9.12
N GLY A 117 -10.24 11.03 -7.79
CA GLY A 117 -10.38 12.27 -7.04
C GLY A 117 -9.29 13.28 -7.38
N LEU A 118 -8.03 12.82 -7.51
CA LEU A 118 -6.89 13.64 -7.91
C LEU A 118 -7.08 14.23 -9.29
N LEU A 119 -7.50 13.42 -10.26
CA LEU A 119 -7.78 13.87 -11.63
C LEU A 119 -9.06 14.76 -11.75
N GLY A 120 -9.87 14.82 -10.69
CA GLY A 120 -11.10 15.60 -10.69
C GLY A 120 -12.18 14.98 -11.55
N ASN A 121 -12.80 13.90 -11.07
CA ASN A 121 -13.88 13.22 -11.79
C ASN A 121 -15.07 14.16 -12.01
N LYS A 122 -15.45 14.38 -13.27
CA LYS A 122 -16.66 15.16 -13.60
C LYS A 122 -17.89 14.29 -13.39
N ARG A 123 -18.81 14.74 -12.51
CA ARG A 123 -20.05 14.03 -12.20
C ARG A 123 -20.78 13.59 -13.48
N GLY A 124 -21.08 12.30 -13.56
CA GLY A 124 -21.82 11.70 -14.68
C GLY A 124 -20.99 11.26 -15.90
N LEU A 125 -19.65 11.45 -15.89
CA LEU A 125 -18.77 11.06 -16.98
C LEU A 125 -17.54 10.34 -16.42
N ASN A 126 -17.58 9.02 -16.37
CA ASN A 126 -16.47 8.19 -15.81
C ASN A 126 -15.15 8.27 -16.60
N THR A 127 -15.15 8.88 -17.79
CA THR A 127 -14.00 8.95 -18.69
C THR A 127 -13.43 10.35 -18.90
N ARG A 128 -14.07 11.39 -18.34
CA ARG A 128 -13.61 12.78 -18.47
C ARG A 128 -13.20 13.33 -17.11
N PHE A 129 -11.96 13.77 -17.04
CA PHE A 129 -11.37 14.37 -15.86
C PHE A 129 -11.25 15.90 -15.99
N ALA A 130 -11.09 16.58 -14.86
CA ALA A 130 -10.84 18.01 -14.82
C ALA A 130 -9.39 18.34 -15.21
N HIS A 131 -8.48 17.44 -14.85
CA HIS A 131 -7.06 17.53 -15.18
C HIS A 131 -6.72 16.61 -16.36
N ASP A 132 -6.01 17.18 -17.32
CA ASP A 132 -5.57 16.57 -18.57
C ASP A 132 -4.32 17.33 -19.08
N ARG A 133 -3.89 17.08 -20.32
CA ARG A 133 -2.72 17.73 -20.92
C ARG A 133 -2.86 19.28 -21.02
N GLU A 134 -4.07 19.78 -21.19
CA GLU A 134 -4.34 21.22 -21.31
C GLU A 134 -4.44 21.90 -19.92
N ARG A 135 -4.83 21.13 -18.92
CA ARG A 135 -4.99 21.57 -17.53
C ARG A 135 -4.30 20.58 -16.58
N PRO A 136 -2.97 20.58 -16.57
CA PRO A 136 -2.21 19.63 -15.78
C PRO A 136 -2.44 19.79 -14.27
N LEU A 137 -2.08 18.77 -13.53
CA LEU A 137 -1.99 18.80 -12.09
C LEU A 137 -0.91 19.81 -11.66
N ASN A 138 -1.24 20.62 -10.66
CA ASN A 138 -0.29 21.60 -10.12
C ASN A 138 0.41 21.07 -8.86
N HIS A 139 1.07 19.91 -9.00
CA HIS A 139 1.83 19.28 -7.93
C HIS A 139 3.26 19.02 -8.38
N ASP A 140 4.21 19.34 -7.49
CA ASP A 140 5.64 19.13 -7.74
C ASP A 140 6.03 17.67 -7.57
N LEU A 141 5.36 16.95 -6.65
CA LEU A 141 5.51 15.51 -6.45
C LEU A 141 4.14 14.84 -6.40
N VAL A 142 3.94 13.84 -7.24
CA VAL A 142 2.76 12.96 -7.25
C VAL A 142 3.21 11.55 -6.87
N ILE A 143 2.60 10.99 -5.83
CA ILE A 143 2.87 9.64 -5.35
C ILE A 143 1.61 8.80 -5.55
N ILE A 144 1.74 7.67 -6.22
CA ILE A 144 0.67 6.70 -6.41
C ILE A 144 1.00 5.42 -5.65
N ASP A 145 0.23 5.14 -4.61
CA ASP A 145 0.33 3.89 -3.86
C ASP A 145 -0.62 2.83 -4.42
N GLU A 146 -0.34 1.55 -4.16
CA GLU A 146 -1.08 0.39 -4.68
C GLU A 146 -1.22 0.40 -6.22
N THR A 147 -0.14 0.78 -6.91
CA THR A 147 -0.11 0.95 -8.39
C THR A 147 -0.47 -0.32 -9.16
N SER A 148 -0.26 -1.52 -8.58
CA SER A 148 -0.64 -2.81 -9.18
C SER A 148 -2.12 -2.90 -9.57
N MET A 149 -2.98 -2.18 -8.86
CA MET A 149 -4.42 -2.16 -9.10
C MET A 149 -4.87 -1.07 -10.09
N VAL A 150 -3.95 -0.28 -10.65
CA VAL A 150 -4.27 0.83 -11.55
C VAL A 150 -4.36 0.32 -12.99
N PRO A 151 -5.55 0.39 -13.66
CA PRO A 151 -5.70 -0.04 -15.04
C PRO A 151 -4.96 0.87 -16.00
N LEU A 152 -4.58 0.33 -17.16
CA LEU A 152 -3.82 1.05 -18.20
C LEU A 152 -4.46 2.38 -18.60
N GLN A 153 -5.77 2.40 -18.76
CA GLN A 153 -6.49 3.63 -19.17
C GLN A 153 -6.38 4.73 -18.12
N LEU A 154 -6.53 4.38 -16.82
CA LEU A 154 -6.42 5.36 -15.74
C LEU A 154 -4.98 5.84 -15.58
N MET A 155 -4.00 4.95 -15.76
CA MET A 155 -2.59 5.32 -15.75
C MET A 155 -2.25 6.28 -16.90
N ALA A 156 -2.76 6.02 -18.11
CA ALA A 156 -2.58 6.92 -19.24
C ALA A 156 -3.15 8.32 -18.96
N ARG A 157 -4.34 8.41 -18.35
CA ARG A 157 -4.92 9.70 -17.96
C ARG A 157 -4.11 10.41 -16.88
N LEU A 158 -3.55 9.67 -15.94
CA LEU A 158 -2.64 10.23 -14.94
C LEU A 158 -1.39 10.82 -15.62
N PHE A 159 -0.73 10.08 -16.52
CA PHE A 159 0.44 10.58 -17.24
C PHE A 159 0.13 11.82 -18.08
N GLU A 160 -1.03 11.86 -18.76
CA GLU A 160 -1.47 13.02 -19.52
C GLU A 160 -1.71 14.27 -18.64
N ALA A 161 -2.12 14.05 -17.40
CA ALA A 161 -2.41 15.12 -16.44
C ALA A 161 -1.18 15.62 -15.66
N LEU A 162 -0.03 14.96 -15.75
CA LEU A 162 1.19 15.42 -15.07
C LEU A 162 1.73 16.70 -15.71
N GLY A 163 2.09 17.67 -14.86
CA GLY A 163 2.80 18.87 -15.30
C GLY A 163 4.24 18.55 -15.74
N SER A 164 4.79 19.36 -16.61
CA SER A 164 6.16 19.17 -17.15
C SER A 164 7.25 19.17 -16.10
N ARG A 165 7.02 19.74 -14.92
CA ARG A 165 7.93 19.77 -13.77
C ARG A 165 7.55 18.80 -12.66
N SER A 166 6.42 18.13 -12.78
CA SER A 166 5.96 17.17 -11.79
C SER A 166 6.88 15.95 -11.74
N ARG A 167 7.19 15.51 -10.52
CA ARG A 167 7.83 14.22 -10.27
C ARG A 167 6.77 13.19 -9.99
N LEU A 168 6.97 11.97 -10.46
CA LEU A 168 6.07 10.85 -10.21
C LEU A 168 6.80 9.71 -9.50
N LEU A 169 6.25 9.24 -8.39
CA LEU A 169 6.67 8.03 -7.70
C LEU A 169 5.51 7.02 -7.71
N LEU A 170 5.72 5.89 -8.39
CA LEU A 170 4.80 4.76 -8.40
C LEU A 170 5.23 3.73 -7.36
N VAL A 171 4.32 3.35 -6.46
CA VAL A 171 4.58 2.39 -5.37
C VAL A 171 3.58 1.24 -5.49
N GLY A 172 4.04 0.00 -5.43
CA GLY A 172 3.13 -1.13 -5.50
C GLY A 172 3.82 -2.49 -5.41
N ASP A 173 3.05 -3.54 -5.58
CA ASP A 173 3.53 -4.92 -5.60
C ASP A 173 3.26 -5.52 -6.97
N ASP A 174 4.32 -5.69 -7.76
CA ASP A 174 4.28 -6.20 -9.14
C ASP A 174 3.85 -7.66 -9.25
N ALA A 175 3.91 -8.41 -8.13
CA ALA A 175 3.46 -9.80 -8.05
C ALA A 175 2.04 -9.97 -7.50
N GLN A 176 1.38 -8.89 -7.05
CA GLN A 176 -0.05 -8.94 -6.68
C GLN A 176 -0.94 -9.13 -7.91
N LEU A 177 -2.21 -9.50 -7.63
CA LEU A 177 -3.22 -9.57 -8.68
C LEU A 177 -3.35 -8.21 -9.38
N GLU A 178 -3.35 -8.29 -10.69
CA GLU A 178 -3.51 -7.12 -11.54
C GLU A 178 -4.88 -6.48 -11.39
N SER A 179 -5.03 -5.30 -11.97
CA SER A 179 -6.34 -4.65 -12.11
C SER A 179 -7.35 -5.59 -12.77
N VAL A 180 -8.61 -5.53 -12.34
CA VAL A 180 -9.72 -6.25 -12.99
C VAL A 180 -9.92 -5.78 -14.44
N GLU A 181 -9.59 -4.51 -14.71
CA GLU A 181 -9.57 -3.96 -16.05
C GLU A 181 -8.22 -4.23 -16.75
N SER A 182 -8.16 -4.04 -18.05
CA SER A 182 -7.00 -4.39 -18.88
C SER A 182 -5.73 -3.63 -18.47
N GLY A 183 -4.61 -4.36 -18.42
CA GLY A 183 -3.25 -3.86 -18.30
C GLY A 183 -2.60 -4.09 -16.93
N SER A 184 -1.32 -4.41 -16.97
CA SER A 184 -0.45 -4.65 -15.81
C SER A 184 0.71 -3.65 -15.78
N VAL A 185 0.39 -2.36 -15.80
CA VAL A 185 1.36 -1.28 -16.02
C VAL A 185 2.56 -1.38 -15.08
N LEU A 186 2.35 -1.64 -13.78
CA LEU A 186 3.46 -1.76 -12.84
C LEU A 186 4.39 -2.93 -13.21
N ARG A 187 3.83 -4.10 -13.53
CA ARG A 187 4.61 -5.27 -13.93
C ARG A 187 5.38 -5.01 -15.24
N ASP A 188 4.75 -4.35 -16.19
CA ASP A 188 5.38 -4.02 -17.49
C ASP A 188 6.56 -3.05 -17.26
N LEU A 189 6.41 -2.05 -16.40
CA LEU A 189 7.48 -1.13 -16.01
C LEU A 189 8.64 -1.86 -15.32
N VAL A 190 8.33 -2.76 -14.38
CA VAL A 190 9.36 -3.55 -13.66
C VAL A 190 10.08 -4.49 -14.62
N SER A 191 9.36 -5.17 -15.52
CA SER A 191 9.94 -6.05 -16.54
C SER A 191 10.83 -5.29 -17.53
N SER A 192 10.54 -4.01 -17.73
CA SER A 192 11.28 -3.12 -18.62
C SER A 192 12.29 -2.24 -17.87
N ALA A 193 12.67 -2.60 -16.65
CA ALA A 193 13.54 -1.80 -15.77
C ALA A 193 14.86 -1.37 -16.43
N ALA A 194 15.43 -2.23 -17.29
CA ALA A 194 16.65 -1.91 -18.04
C ALA A 194 16.49 -0.71 -19.00
N LEU A 195 15.27 -0.41 -19.44
CA LEU A 195 14.96 0.72 -20.31
C LEU A 195 14.65 2.01 -19.53
N LEU A 196 14.49 1.92 -18.20
CA LEU A 196 14.09 3.02 -17.34
C LEU A 196 15.27 3.71 -16.63
N ASP A 197 16.49 3.50 -17.12
CA ASP A 197 17.72 4.19 -16.68
C ASP A 197 17.86 4.29 -15.16
N GLY A 198 17.70 3.16 -14.44
CA GLY A 198 17.85 3.11 -12.99
C GLY A 198 16.76 3.82 -12.20
N SER A 199 15.56 3.97 -12.75
CA SER A 199 14.39 4.54 -12.06
C SER A 199 13.56 3.51 -11.30
N VAL A 200 13.93 2.22 -11.33
CA VAL A 200 13.22 1.12 -10.64
C VAL A 200 14.03 0.64 -9.44
N PHE A 201 13.44 0.72 -8.25
CA PHE A 201 14.07 0.41 -6.96
C PHE A 201 13.33 -0.73 -6.26
N GLU A 202 13.61 -1.97 -6.61
CA GLU A 202 12.91 -3.14 -6.04
C GLU A 202 13.34 -3.42 -4.61
N LEU A 203 12.35 -3.54 -3.68
CA LEU A 203 12.57 -3.99 -2.31
C LEU A 203 12.33 -5.50 -2.22
N GLN A 204 13.36 -6.25 -1.86
CA GLN A 204 13.33 -7.72 -1.84
C GLN A 204 13.12 -8.29 -0.44
N LYS A 205 13.61 -7.63 0.62
CA LYS A 205 13.61 -8.19 1.98
C LYS A 205 12.28 -7.97 2.68
N VAL A 206 11.65 -9.07 3.08
CA VAL A 206 10.42 -9.04 3.88
C VAL A 206 10.77 -8.77 5.34
N ARG A 207 10.33 -7.62 5.89
CA ARG A 207 10.61 -7.19 7.28
C ARG A 207 9.49 -7.53 8.26
N ARG A 208 8.27 -7.68 7.75
CA ARG A 208 7.07 -7.87 8.59
C ARG A 208 6.95 -9.27 9.19
N ILE A 209 7.57 -10.26 8.56
CA ILE A 209 7.47 -11.66 8.97
C ILE A 209 8.86 -12.09 9.39
N THR A 210 9.11 -12.05 10.70
CA THR A 210 10.36 -12.52 11.33
C THR A 210 10.08 -13.80 12.11
N GLY A 211 11.06 -14.75 12.12
CA GLY A 211 10.97 -16.00 12.84
C GLY A 211 10.41 -17.18 12.04
N ASP A 212 10.09 -18.25 12.75
CA ASP A 212 9.66 -19.55 12.20
C ASP A 212 8.18 -19.54 11.78
N ASN A 213 7.80 -18.53 10.95
CA ASN A 213 6.43 -18.36 10.49
C ASN A 213 6.24 -19.05 9.13
N PRO A 214 5.36 -20.07 9.02
CA PRO A 214 5.14 -20.81 7.77
C PRO A 214 4.69 -19.90 6.61
N ILE A 215 4.07 -18.75 6.86
CA ILE A 215 3.70 -17.78 5.84
C ILE A 215 4.97 -17.22 5.17
N ALA A 216 6.06 -17.00 5.90
CA ALA A 216 7.32 -16.52 5.35
C ALA A 216 7.94 -17.52 4.35
N THR A 217 7.71 -18.81 4.55
CA THR A 217 8.17 -19.88 3.66
C THR A 217 7.27 -20.01 2.42
N VAL A 218 5.95 -19.97 2.62
CA VAL A 218 4.97 -20.24 1.56
C VAL A 218 4.79 -19.06 0.60
N ALA A 219 4.79 -17.84 1.11
CA ALA A 219 4.53 -16.65 0.30
C ALA A 219 5.52 -16.47 -0.88
N PRO A 220 6.85 -16.68 -0.73
CA PRO A 220 7.79 -16.67 -1.85
C PRO A 220 7.53 -17.76 -2.89
N MET A 221 7.09 -18.95 -2.48
CA MET A 221 6.76 -20.04 -3.41
C MET A 221 5.55 -19.67 -4.28
N ILE A 222 4.50 -19.10 -3.66
CA ILE A 222 3.34 -18.60 -4.40
C ILE A 222 3.74 -17.50 -5.38
N ARG A 223 4.59 -16.55 -4.95
CA ARG A 223 5.08 -15.46 -5.80
C ARG A 223 5.86 -15.96 -7.02
N LYS A 224 6.62 -17.04 -6.88
CA LYS A 224 7.36 -17.67 -7.97
C LYS A 224 6.51 -18.59 -8.86
N GLY A 225 5.24 -18.82 -8.50
CA GLY A 225 4.36 -19.74 -9.24
C GLY A 225 4.63 -21.22 -8.95
N GLU A 226 5.37 -21.54 -7.89
CA GLU A 226 5.71 -22.92 -7.48
C GLU A 226 4.51 -23.59 -6.78
N ALA A 227 3.41 -23.79 -7.52
CA ALA A 227 2.10 -24.15 -6.95
C ALA A 227 2.13 -25.47 -6.15
N GLU A 228 2.74 -26.52 -6.70
CA GLU A 228 2.82 -27.84 -6.03
C GLU A 228 3.63 -27.78 -4.74
N THR A 229 4.78 -27.11 -4.77
CA THR A 229 5.65 -26.94 -3.61
C THR A 229 4.96 -26.11 -2.52
N ALA A 230 4.29 -25.01 -2.91
CA ALA A 230 3.51 -24.17 -1.99
C ALA A 230 2.37 -24.96 -1.34
N LEU A 231 1.62 -25.74 -2.13
CA LEU A 231 0.52 -26.56 -1.61
C LEU A 231 1.01 -27.65 -0.65
N ALA A 232 2.11 -28.31 -0.97
CA ALA A 232 2.73 -29.29 -0.08
C ALA A 232 3.21 -28.65 1.23
N ALA A 233 3.84 -27.47 1.16
CA ALA A 233 4.27 -26.72 2.34
C ALA A 233 3.08 -26.29 3.21
N ILE A 234 1.97 -25.81 2.61
CA ILE A 234 0.75 -25.45 3.35
C ILE A 234 0.16 -26.68 4.08
N ARG A 235 0.04 -27.82 3.40
CA ARG A 235 -0.48 -29.05 4.00
C ARG A 235 0.34 -29.55 5.19
N ASN A 236 1.63 -29.27 5.21
CA ASN A 236 2.55 -29.71 6.25
C ASN A 236 2.87 -28.64 7.32
N SER A 237 2.25 -27.46 7.27
CA SER A 237 2.65 -26.30 8.09
C SER A 237 2.16 -26.31 9.54
N GLY A 238 1.37 -27.27 9.97
CA GLY A 238 0.84 -27.34 11.35
C GLY A 238 -0.22 -26.27 11.66
N PRO A 239 -0.46 -25.96 12.95
CA PRO A 239 -1.64 -25.19 13.38
C PRO A 239 -1.63 -23.71 13.00
N GLN A 240 -0.46 -23.13 12.67
CA GLN A 240 -0.35 -21.71 12.31
C GLN A 240 -0.83 -21.42 10.89
N LEU A 241 -0.87 -22.42 10.01
CA LEU A 241 -1.35 -22.32 8.64
C LEU A 241 -2.18 -23.58 8.32
N MET A 242 -3.46 -23.51 8.62
CA MET A 242 -4.37 -24.63 8.45
C MET A 242 -4.89 -24.71 7.01
N PHE A 243 -4.73 -25.87 6.38
CA PHE A 243 -5.32 -26.17 5.07
C PHE A 243 -6.58 -27.03 5.23
N VAL A 244 -7.69 -26.55 4.68
CA VAL A 244 -8.95 -27.29 4.66
C VAL A 244 -9.31 -27.56 3.20
N GLU A 245 -9.21 -28.81 2.78
CA GLU A 245 -9.58 -29.22 1.43
C GLU A 245 -11.11 -29.26 1.27
N THR A 246 -11.61 -28.63 0.21
CA THR A 246 -13.04 -28.60 -0.09
C THR A 246 -13.29 -29.03 -1.52
N THR A 247 -14.39 -29.76 -1.75
CA THR A 247 -14.84 -30.09 -3.11
C THR A 247 -15.69 -28.97 -3.71
N ALA A 248 -15.74 -28.89 -5.02
CA ALA A 248 -16.59 -27.93 -5.73
C ALA A 248 -18.05 -28.06 -5.27
N GLY A 249 -18.67 -26.96 -4.87
CA GLY A 249 -20.05 -26.92 -4.34
C GLY A 249 -20.22 -27.31 -2.88
N ALA A 250 -19.13 -27.65 -2.18
CA ALA A 250 -19.18 -27.95 -0.75
C ALA A 250 -19.61 -26.72 0.08
N LYS A 251 -20.26 -26.97 1.19
CA LYS A 251 -20.54 -25.94 2.20
C LYS A 251 -19.24 -25.61 2.95
N PRO A 252 -19.14 -24.39 3.54
CA PRO A 252 -18.01 -24.05 4.39
C PRO A 252 -17.78 -25.09 5.51
N SER A 253 -16.51 -25.35 5.86
CA SER A 253 -16.17 -26.24 6.97
C SER A 253 -16.76 -25.74 8.29
N SER A 254 -17.32 -26.64 9.10
CA SER A 254 -17.87 -26.31 10.42
C SER A 254 -16.79 -25.68 11.33
N SER A 255 -15.56 -26.18 11.29
CA SER A 255 -14.47 -25.63 12.09
C SER A 255 -14.14 -24.16 11.76
N VAL A 256 -14.19 -23.80 10.48
CA VAL A 256 -14.00 -22.41 10.04
C VAL A 256 -15.19 -21.54 10.44
N ILE A 257 -16.42 -22.07 10.29
CA ILE A 257 -17.64 -21.38 10.72
C ILE A 257 -17.60 -21.10 12.23
N ASP A 258 -17.30 -22.10 13.05
CA ASP A 258 -17.29 -21.99 14.51
C ASP A 258 -16.25 -20.98 14.99
N ALA A 259 -15.05 -20.98 14.39
CA ALA A 259 -14.01 -20.01 14.71
C ALA A 259 -14.44 -18.57 14.39
N LEU A 260 -15.03 -18.33 13.21
CA LEU A 260 -15.50 -17.02 12.80
C LEU A 260 -16.69 -16.55 13.64
N VAL A 261 -17.71 -17.40 13.83
CA VAL A 261 -18.91 -17.09 14.62
C VAL A 261 -18.52 -16.75 16.06
N THR A 262 -17.57 -17.49 16.65
CA THR A 262 -17.08 -17.20 18.00
C THR A 262 -16.44 -15.80 18.06
N THR A 263 -15.55 -15.50 17.12
CA THR A 263 -14.91 -14.19 17.04
C THR A 263 -15.92 -13.05 16.88
N TYR A 264 -16.85 -13.16 15.95
CA TYR A 264 -17.86 -12.12 15.72
C TYR A 264 -18.87 -11.99 16.86
N ARG A 265 -19.19 -13.08 17.57
CA ARG A 265 -20.02 -13.04 18.78
C ARG A 265 -19.35 -12.26 19.90
N GLU A 266 -18.06 -12.46 20.10
CA GLU A 266 -17.28 -11.69 21.07
C GLU A 266 -17.20 -10.20 20.69
N VAL A 267 -16.93 -9.89 19.43
CA VAL A 267 -16.96 -8.50 18.91
C VAL A 267 -18.31 -7.85 19.16
N ARG A 268 -19.41 -8.56 18.86
CA ARG A 268 -20.77 -8.07 19.11
C ARG A 268 -21.04 -7.80 20.59
N ASN A 269 -20.57 -8.67 21.48
CA ASN A 269 -20.74 -8.51 22.92
C ASN A 269 -19.97 -7.28 23.42
N LEU A 270 -18.73 -7.09 23.00
CA LEU A 270 -17.90 -5.93 23.30
C LEU A 270 -18.51 -4.63 22.75
N ALA A 271 -19.03 -4.66 21.51
CA ALA A 271 -19.66 -3.50 20.88
C ALA A 271 -20.97 -3.07 21.56
N ARG A 272 -21.66 -3.97 22.26
CA ARG A 272 -22.88 -3.68 23.06
C ARG A 272 -22.59 -3.18 24.48
N SER A 273 -21.35 -3.21 24.91
CA SER A 273 -20.94 -2.69 26.22
C SER A 273 -21.12 -1.15 26.28
N SER A 274 -21.39 -0.64 27.44
CA SER A 274 -21.43 0.81 27.71
C SER A 274 -20.04 1.40 27.94
N LYS A 275 -18.99 0.57 27.96
CA LYS A 275 -17.62 1.01 28.26
C LYS A 275 -16.84 1.31 26.99
N THR A 276 -16.25 2.49 26.89
CA THR A 276 -15.43 2.91 25.74
C THR A 276 -14.25 1.97 25.48
N GLU A 277 -13.64 1.43 26.55
CA GLU A 277 -12.54 0.45 26.46
C GLU A 277 -12.95 -0.84 25.73
N ASP A 278 -14.19 -1.30 25.91
CA ASP A 278 -14.70 -2.49 25.25
C ASP A 278 -14.95 -2.24 23.76
N HIS A 279 -15.32 -1.01 23.39
CA HIS A 279 -15.45 -0.62 21.99
C HIS A 279 -14.07 -0.63 21.28
N ALA A 280 -13.02 -0.14 21.95
CA ALA A 280 -11.65 -0.21 21.41
C ALA A 280 -11.19 -1.66 21.21
N LYS A 281 -11.44 -2.56 22.20
CA LYS A 281 -11.16 -3.99 22.09
C LYS A 281 -11.96 -4.66 20.98
N ALA A 282 -13.23 -4.26 20.73
CA ALA A 282 -14.03 -4.76 19.64
C ALA A 282 -13.41 -4.40 18.29
N LEU A 283 -12.94 -3.16 18.11
CA LEU A 283 -12.27 -2.71 16.89
C LEU A 283 -10.95 -3.44 16.65
N GLU A 284 -10.14 -3.61 17.69
CA GLU A 284 -8.88 -4.37 17.62
C GLU A 284 -9.14 -5.83 17.22
N LYS A 285 -10.11 -6.48 17.87
CA LYS A 285 -10.46 -7.87 17.60
C LYS A 285 -10.98 -8.09 16.18
N ILE A 286 -11.82 -7.19 15.66
CA ILE A 286 -12.31 -7.28 14.27
C ILE A 286 -11.19 -6.95 13.26
N ALA A 287 -10.24 -6.10 13.63
CA ALA A 287 -9.07 -5.82 12.80
C ALA A 287 -8.12 -7.02 12.68
N GLY A 288 -8.00 -7.83 13.74
CA GLY A 288 -7.17 -9.04 13.79
C GLY A 288 -7.74 -10.26 13.06
N SER A 289 -9.01 -10.22 12.61
CA SER A 289 -9.65 -11.35 11.94
C SER A 289 -10.29 -10.92 10.62
N ARG A 290 -9.94 -11.59 9.51
CA ARG A 290 -10.47 -11.30 8.17
C ARG A 290 -10.81 -12.59 7.43
N LEU A 291 -12.02 -12.67 6.89
CA LEU A 291 -12.41 -13.67 5.91
C LEU A 291 -12.26 -13.09 4.51
N LEU A 292 -11.40 -13.69 3.69
CA LEU A 292 -11.23 -13.35 2.30
C LEU A 292 -11.94 -14.37 1.42
N CYS A 293 -12.79 -13.92 0.51
CA CYS A 293 -13.51 -14.76 -0.42
C CYS A 293 -13.07 -14.48 -1.85
N GLY A 294 -12.79 -15.51 -2.63
CA GLY A 294 -12.42 -15.39 -4.04
C GLY A 294 -13.58 -15.00 -4.95
N MET A 295 -14.83 -15.06 -4.46
CA MET A 295 -16.04 -14.75 -5.23
C MET A 295 -17.09 -14.07 -4.38
N ARG A 296 -17.98 -13.33 -5.00
CA ARG A 296 -19.09 -12.65 -4.31
C ARG A 296 -20.27 -13.58 -4.06
N ARG A 297 -20.65 -14.36 -5.07
CA ARG A 297 -21.81 -15.26 -5.05
C ARG A 297 -21.38 -16.73 -5.05
N GLY A 298 -22.26 -17.62 -4.61
CA GLY A 298 -22.01 -19.07 -4.55
C GLY A 298 -21.80 -19.59 -3.13
N PRO A 299 -21.61 -20.91 -2.95
CA PRO A 299 -21.58 -21.57 -1.64
C PRO A 299 -20.45 -21.09 -0.71
N LEU A 300 -19.36 -20.60 -1.27
CA LEU A 300 -18.20 -20.05 -0.57
C LEU A 300 -18.02 -18.54 -0.83
N GLY A 301 -19.04 -17.88 -1.38
CA GLY A 301 -19.01 -16.44 -1.68
C GLY A 301 -19.35 -15.57 -0.48
N ILE A 302 -19.05 -14.28 -0.61
CA ILE A 302 -19.28 -13.25 0.43
C ILE A 302 -20.74 -13.26 0.91
N ASP A 303 -21.70 -13.34 -0.02
CA ASP A 303 -23.14 -13.26 0.32
C ASP A 303 -23.52 -14.42 1.25
N GLN A 304 -23.08 -15.66 0.93
CA GLN A 304 -23.34 -16.84 1.76
C GLN A 304 -22.65 -16.76 3.13
N TRP A 305 -21.41 -16.28 3.18
CA TRP A 305 -20.70 -16.11 4.45
C TRP A 305 -21.34 -15.04 5.34
N ASN A 306 -21.82 -13.93 4.77
CA ASN A 306 -22.55 -12.91 5.52
C ASN A 306 -23.85 -13.49 6.13
N ASP A 307 -24.56 -14.35 5.40
CA ASP A 307 -25.76 -15.03 5.92
C ASP A 307 -25.44 -16.00 7.06
N ILE A 308 -24.32 -16.72 6.98
CA ILE A 308 -23.88 -17.67 8.01
C ILE A 308 -23.46 -16.94 9.29
N ILE A 309 -22.66 -15.88 9.16
CA ILE A 309 -22.09 -15.15 10.32
C ILE A 309 -23.14 -14.21 10.93
N GLY A 310 -24.07 -13.68 10.14
CA GLY A 310 -25.11 -12.75 10.60
C GLY A 310 -26.27 -13.39 11.39
N ARG A 311 -26.42 -14.73 11.31
CA ARG A 311 -27.40 -15.52 12.09
C ARG A 311 -26.86 -15.85 13.48
#